data_1ec499d9705b23c21a18d9c8a180b562
#
_entry.id   1ec499d9705b23c21a18d9c8a180b562
#
_cell.length_a   1.000
_cell.length_b   1.000
_cell.length_c   1.000
_cell.angle_alpha   90.00
_cell.angle_beta   90.00
_cell.angle_gamma   90.00
#
_symmetry.space_group_name_H-M   'P 1'
#
loop_
_entity.id
_entity.type
_entity.pdbx_description
1 polymer ?
#
loop_
_entity_poly.entity_id
_entity_poly.type
_entity_poly.pdbx_seq_one_letter_code
_entity_poly.pdbx_strand_id
1 'polypeptide(L)'
;MQNDAFLRALRRQPTPYTPVWLMRQAGRYLPEYNATRARAGSFMALAQDPDLACEVTLQPLERFPLDAAILFSDILTVPDAMGLGLSFAEGEGPRFARTTADEAAIAALAPPDLARLRYVFDAVATIKRALAGRVPLIGFAGSPFTLACYMIEGRGSDDDFAVVRRMAAARPDLLQRLVDVNARAVADYLNGQIRAGADAVMVFDTWGGLLSSGAYRRFSLAPMRAVLDGLAPAPDGRRVPTIVFTKGGGVWLEEIAGCGADAVGLDWTIDIAAARRRVGDRVALQGNLDPLVLTTDPQTVAREAEAVVRAAGPAPGHVFNLGHGIVPRTPPENVAALVETVHRVSRETRAAAAPPPRA
;
A
#
# COMPACT_ATOMS: atom_id res chain seq x y z
N MET A 1 11.02 3.37 19.57
CA MET A 1 11.32 3.25 18.12
C MET A 1 12.55 4.10 17.83
N GLN A 2 13.53 3.56 17.10
CA GLN A 2 14.79 4.29 16.80
C GLN A 2 14.59 5.31 15.69
N ASN A 3 13.85 4.93 14.64
CA ASN A 3 13.47 5.82 13.55
C ASN A 3 11.93 5.88 13.45
N ASP A 4 11.34 7.02 13.82
CA ASP A 4 9.90 7.28 13.77
C ASP A 4 9.51 8.30 12.68
N ALA A 5 10.45 8.68 11.82
CA ALA A 5 10.24 9.73 10.81
C ALA A 5 9.01 9.47 9.92
N PHE A 6 8.80 8.20 9.53
CA PHE A 6 7.62 7.80 8.76
C PHE A 6 6.31 8.08 9.51
N LEU A 7 6.20 7.66 10.77
CA LEU A 7 4.97 7.88 11.56
C LEU A 7 4.73 9.36 11.85
N ARG A 8 5.79 10.13 12.07
CA ARG A 8 5.71 11.59 12.23
C ARG A 8 5.23 12.26 10.96
N ALA A 9 5.76 11.83 9.79
CA ALA A 9 5.33 12.38 8.52
C ALA A 9 3.84 12.09 8.25
N LEU A 10 3.34 10.87 8.55
CA LEU A 10 1.91 10.55 8.44
C LEU A 10 1.04 11.46 9.33
N ARG A 11 1.53 11.88 10.50
CA ARG A 11 0.85 12.79 11.42
C ARG A 11 1.12 14.27 11.10
N ARG A 12 1.76 14.55 9.97
CA ARG A 12 2.14 15.91 9.56
C ARG A 12 3.00 16.64 10.60
N GLN A 13 3.82 15.91 11.32
CA GLN A 13 4.79 16.42 12.27
C GLN A 13 6.14 16.68 11.57
N PRO A 14 6.94 17.64 12.04
CA PRO A 14 8.28 17.90 11.51
C PRO A 14 9.17 16.65 11.57
N THR A 15 9.93 16.40 10.51
CA THR A 15 10.91 15.33 10.40
C THR A 15 12.25 15.89 9.94
N PRO A 16 13.39 15.28 10.29
CA PRO A 16 14.70 15.80 9.88
C PRO A 16 14.94 15.70 8.36
N TYR A 17 14.25 14.80 7.70
CA TYR A 17 14.26 14.55 6.26
C TYR A 17 12.93 13.92 5.84
N THR A 18 12.69 13.75 4.53
CA THR A 18 11.52 13.04 4.03
C THR A 18 11.75 11.54 4.14
N PRO A 19 10.96 10.82 4.96
CA PRO A 19 11.10 9.37 5.07
C PRO A 19 10.72 8.68 3.77
N VAL A 20 11.40 7.57 3.46
CA VAL A 20 11.20 6.79 2.24
C VAL A 20 10.96 5.31 2.55
N TRP A 21 9.96 4.75 1.92
CA TRP A 21 9.75 3.32 1.76
C TRP A 21 9.18 3.08 0.36
N LEU A 22 9.23 1.87 -0.15
CA LEU A 22 8.83 1.61 -1.53
C LEU A 22 7.82 0.47 -1.60
N MET A 23 6.71 0.70 -2.29
CA MET A 23 5.73 -0.35 -2.60
C MET A 23 6.42 -1.51 -3.34
N ARG A 24 6.27 -2.74 -2.84
CA ARG A 24 6.96 -3.95 -3.30
C ARG A 24 8.46 -3.92 -3.07
N GLN A 25 8.94 -3.23 -2.01
CA GLN A 25 10.38 -3.18 -1.66
C GLN A 25 10.99 -4.57 -1.41
N ALA A 26 10.25 -5.52 -0.86
CA ALA A 26 10.58 -6.94 -0.92
C ALA A 26 10.03 -7.51 -2.25
N GLY A 27 10.92 -7.85 -3.18
CA GLY A 27 10.45 -8.22 -4.52
C GLY A 27 11.52 -8.77 -5.46
N ARG A 28 11.07 -9.23 -6.61
CA ARG A 28 11.86 -9.96 -7.63
C ARG A 28 13.09 -9.21 -8.18
N TYR A 29 13.21 -7.92 -7.90
CA TYR A 29 14.39 -7.14 -8.29
C TYR A 29 15.60 -7.41 -7.37
N LEU A 30 15.39 -8.01 -6.19
CA LEU A 30 16.44 -8.38 -5.24
C LEU A 30 16.90 -9.82 -5.44
N PRO A 31 18.21 -10.08 -5.63
CA PRO A 31 18.74 -11.43 -5.72
C PRO A 31 18.43 -12.30 -4.49
N GLU A 32 18.55 -11.74 -3.28
CA GLU A 32 18.26 -12.41 -2.02
C GLU A 32 16.79 -12.82 -1.92
N TYR A 33 15.86 -11.98 -2.37
CA TYR A 33 14.44 -12.33 -2.45
C TYR A 33 14.22 -13.52 -3.38
N ASN A 34 14.85 -13.52 -4.57
CA ASN A 34 14.69 -14.59 -5.52
C ASN A 34 15.24 -15.93 -4.96
N ALA A 35 16.35 -15.89 -4.19
CA ALA A 35 16.90 -17.08 -3.53
C ALA A 35 15.93 -17.63 -2.48
N THR A 36 15.36 -16.77 -1.62
CA THR A 36 14.36 -17.18 -0.62
C THR A 36 13.09 -17.70 -1.29
N ARG A 37 12.64 -17.03 -2.37
CA ARG A 37 11.47 -17.46 -3.15
C ARG A 37 11.65 -18.83 -3.78
N ALA A 38 12.85 -19.14 -4.30
CA ALA A 38 13.19 -20.44 -4.86
C ALA A 38 13.18 -21.54 -3.78
N ARG A 39 13.71 -21.25 -2.59
CA ARG A 39 13.68 -22.17 -1.43
C ARG A 39 12.24 -22.48 -1.00
N ALA A 40 11.36 -21.49 -0.99
CA ALA A 40 9.95 -21.65 -0.62
C ALA A 40 9.14 -22.48 -1.64
N GLY A 41 9.59 -22.56 -2.88
CA GLY A 41 8.94 -23.31 -3.96
C GLY A 41 7.76 -22.58 -4.61
N SER A 42 6.88 -21.91 -3.86
CA SER A 42 5.76 -21.15 -4.40
C SER A 42 5.59 -19.78 -3.72
N PHE A 43 4.86 -18.85 -4.36
CA PHE A 43 4.54 -17.56 -3.73
C PHE A 43 3.70 -17.74 -2.46
N MET A 44 2.69 -18.62 -2.51
CA MET A 44 1.84 -18.89 -1.35
C MET A 44 2.61 -19.57 -0.24
N ALA A 45 3.51 -20.52 -0.55
CA ALA A 45 4.36 -21.15 0.47
C ALA A 45 5.26 -20.12 1.16
N LEU A 46 5.81 -19.16 0.41
CA LEU A 46 6.58 -18.04 0.97
C LEU A 46 5.73 -17.13 1.87
N ALA A 47 4.52 -16.75 1.40
CA ALA A 47 3.64 -15.83 2.11
C ALA A 47 2.97 -16.47 3.34
N GLN A 48 2.77 -17.79 3.33
CA GLN A 48 2.14 -18.55 4.41
C GLN A 48 3.11 -19.02 5.49
N ASP A 49 4.41 -18.87 5.28
CA ASP A 49 5.45 -19.15 6.27
C ASP A 49 5.87 -17.83 6.96
N PRO A 50 5.56 -17.62 8.25
CA PRO A 50 5.88 -16.39 8.96
C PRO A 50 7.38 -16.07 9.03
N ASP A 51 8.24 -17.08 9.07
CA ASP A 51 9.69 -16.89 9.15
C ASP A 51 10.26 -16.48 7.78
N LEU A 52 9.81 -17.10 6.70
CA LEU A 52 10.18 -16.71 5.33
C LEU A 52 9.61 -15.35 4.96
N ALA A 53 8.37 -15.03 5.34
CA ALA A 53 7.78 -13.71 5.15
C ALA A 53 8.57 -12.64 5.93
N CYS A 54 9.06 -12.97 7.14
CA CYS A 54 9.94 -12.11 7.91
C CYS A 54 11.28 -11.89 7.21
N GLU A 55 11.93 -12.97 6.78
CA GLU A 55 13.22 -12.90 6.08
C GLU A 55 13.13 -11.93 4.88
N VAL A 56 12.17 -12.12 3.98
CA VAL A 56 12.06 -11.27 2.79
C VAL A 56 11.64 -9.83 3.12
N THR A 57 10.90 -9.62 4.20
CA THR A 57 10.54 -8.25 4.66
C THR A 57 11.78 -7.48 5.12
N LEU A 58 12.74 -8.15 5.76
CA LEU A 58 13.95 -7.53 6.28
C LEU A 58 15.02 -7.27 5.21
N GLN A 59 15.11 -8.09 4.17
CA GLN A 59 16.13 -7.99 3.12
C GLN A 59 16.30 -6.57 2.54
N PRO A 60 15.24 -5.84 2.13
CA PRO A 60 15.42 -4.47 1.64
C PRO A 60 15.93 -3.49 2.72
N LEU A 61 15.62 -3.73 4.00
CA LEU A 61 16.09 -2.89 5.11
C LEU A 61 17.57 -3.14 5.47
N GLU A 62 18.09 -4.33 5.16
CA GLU A 62 19.52 -4.63 5.30
C GLU A 62 20.33 -4.02 4.15
N ARG A 63 19.71 -3.87 2.98
CA ARG A 63 20.37 -3.34 1.79
C ARG A 63 20.29 -1.82 1.69
N PHE A 64 19.16 -1.23 2.10
CA PHE A 64 18.86 0.20 1.93
C PHE A 64 18.41 0.83 3.23
N PRO A 65 18.79 2.09 3.53
CA PRO A 65 18.35 2.81 4.71
C PRO A 65 16.89 3.30 4.57
N LEU A 66 15.95 2.37 4.41
CA LEU A 66 14.52 2.65 4.32
C LEU A 66 13.94 3.00 5.70
N ASP A 67 12.92 3.85 5.73
CA ASP A 67 12.33 4.40 6.94
C ASP A 67 11.07 3.67 7.43
N ALA A 68 10.61 2.66 6.69
CA ALA A 68 9.55 1.76 7.11
C ALA A 68 9.71 0.38 6.46
N ALA A 69 9.28 -0.65 7.19
CA ALA A 69 9.01 -1.99 6.66
C ALA A 69 7.55 -2.08 6.22
N ILE A 70 7.28 -2.88 5.20
CA ILE A 70 5.91 -3.32 4.89
C ILE A 70 5.84 -4.83 4.94
N LEU A 71 4.80 -5.36 5.57
CA LEU A 71 4.50 -6.78 5.63
C LEU A 71 4.62 -7.42 4.23
N PHE A 72 5.30 -8.55 4.12
CA PHE A 72 5.25 -9.38 2.92
C PHE A 72 3.99 -10.25 2.95
N SER A 73 3.05 -10.00 2.06
CA SER A 73 1.79 -10.70 1.89
C SER A 73 1.20 -10.36 0.51
N ASP A 74 -0.04 -10.77 0.25
CA ASP A 74 -0.79 -10.38 -0.95
C ASP A 74 -2.16 -9.81 -0.57
N ILE A 75 -2.69 -8.89 -1.39
CA ILE A 75 -4.02 -8.31 -1.18
C ILE A 75 -5.14 -9.33 -1.32
N LEU A 76 -4.90 -10.44 -2.03
CA LEU A 76 -5.90 -11.47 -2.34
C LEU A 76 -6.00 -12.57 -1.27
N THR A 77 -5.23 -12.47 -0.18
CA THR A 77 -5.33 -13.41 0.96
C THR A 77 -6.72 -13.38 1.62
N VAL A 78 -7.39 -12.21 1.63
CA VAL A 78 -8.75 -12.07 2.19
C VAL A 78 -9.77 -12.83 1.34
N PRO A 79 -9.88 -12.65 0.01
CA PRO A 79 -10.74 -13.48 -0.85
C PRO A 79 -10.40 -14.97 -0.81
N ASP A 80 -9.11 -15.33 -0.70
CA ASP A 80 -8.70 -16.72 -0.55
C ASP A 80 -9.27 -17.34 0.74
N ALA A 81 -9.17 -16.62 1.86
CA ALA A 81 -9.75 -17.04 3.13
C ALA A 81 -11.28 -17.14 3.09
N MET A 82 -11.97 -16.37 2.23
CA MET A 82 -13.39 -16.53 1.92
C MET A 82 -13.70 -17.80 1.13
N GLY A 83 -12.67 -18.54 0.70
CA GLY A 83 -12.81 -19.83 0.05
C GLY A 83 -12.80 -19.78 -1.48
N LEU A 84 -12.30 -18.70 -2.10
CA LEU A 84 -12.25 -18.62 -3.56
C LEU A 84 -11.13 -19.46 -4.17
N GLY A 85 -10.11 -19.88 -3.38
CA GLY A 85 -9.04 -20.77 -3.82
C GLY A 85 -8.03 -20.05 -4.71
N LEU A 86 -7.18 -19.23 -4.10
CA LEU A 86 -6.14 -18.46 -4.77
C LEU A 86 -4.97 -19.35 -5.19
N SER A 87 -4.50 -19.16 -6.41
CA SER A 87 -3.29 -19.75 -6.95
C SER A 87 -2.50 -18.73 -7.76
N PHE A 88 -1.18 -18.98 -7.90
CA PHE A 88 -0.29 -18.18 -8.74
C PHE A 88 0.39 -19.10 -9.73
N ALA A 89 0.02 -19.00 -11.00
CA ALA A 89 0.72 -19.67 -12.08
C ALA A 89 1.92 -18.83 -12.54
N GLU A 90 3.00 -19.48 -12.93
CA GLU A 90 4.20 -18.82 -13.42
C GLU A 90 3.88 -18.04 -14.70
N GLY A 91 4.16 -16.73 -14.70
CA GLY A 91 3.88 -15.84 -15.83
C GLY A 91 2.42 -15.37 -15.99
N GLU A 92 1.45 -15.95 -15.25
CA GLU A 92 0.03 -15.65 -15.45
C GLU A 92 -0.61 -14.77 -14.36
N GLY A 93 0.10 -14.51 -13.25
CA GLY A 93 -0.44 -13.75 -12.11
C GLY A 93 -1.43 -14.56 -11.24
N PRO A 94 -2.23 -13.87 -10.41
CA PRO A 94 -3.17 -14.53 -9.51
C PRO A 94 -4.38 -15.08 -10.25
N ARG A 95 -4.87 -16.26 -9.81
CA ARG A 95 -6.10 -16.90 -10.27
C ARG A 95 -6.91 -17.42 -9.09
N PHE A 96 -8.23 -17.27 -9.16
CA PHE A 96 -9.19 -17.89 -8.26
C PHE A 96 -9.86 -19.09 -8.92
N ALA A 97 -9.98 -20.19 -8.16
CA ALA A 97 -10.70 -21.38 -8.60
C ALA A 97 -12.24 -21.17 -8.68
N ARG A 98 -12.74 -20.22 -7.89
CA ARG A 98 -14.15 -19.81 -7.85
C ARG A 98 -14.25 -18.29 -8.02
N THR A 99 -15.32 -17.84 -8.68
CA THR A 99 -15.60 -16.41 -8.89
C THR A 99 -16.93 -16.02 -8.24
N THR A 100 -17.13 -14.70 -8.10
CA THR A 100 -18.36 -14.11 -7.57
C THR A 100 -19.10 -13.34 -8.68
N ALA A 101 -19.16 -13.94 -9.89
CA ALA A 101 -19.73 -13.28 -11.06
C ALA A 101 -21.27 -13.31 -11.10
N ASP A 102 -21.92 -14.15 -10.28
CA ASP A 102 -23.38 -14.28 -10.24
C ASP A 102 -23.98 -13.99 -8.85
N GLU A 103 -25.30 -13.83 -8.82
CA GLU A 103 -26.06 -13.46 -7.63
C GLU A 103 -25.98 -14.52 -6.52
N ALA A 104 -26.00 -15.81 -6.88
CA ALA A 104 -25.95 -16.91 -5.90
C ALA A 104 -24.58 -16.94 -5.20
N ALA A 105 -23.49 -16.79 -5.97
CA ALA A 105 -22.14 -16.72 -5.43
C ALA A 105 -21.95 -15.52 -4.50
N ILE A 106 -22.46 -14.32 -4.88
CA ILE A 106 -22.40 -13.13 -4.02
C ILE A 106 -23.26 -13.32 -2.77
N ALA A 107 -24.44 -13.95 -2.91
CA ALA A 107 -25.34 -14.19 -1.78
C ALA A 107 -24.75 -15.13 -0.72
N ALA A 108 -23.90 -16.07 -1.14
CA ALA A 108 -23.24 -17.03 -0.27
C ALA A 108 -21.99 -16.45 0.45
N LEU A 109 -21.49 -15.26 0.04
CA LEU A 109 -20.30 -14.67 0.65
C LEU A 109 -20.56 -14.17 2.06
N ALA A 110 -19.57 -14.42 2.91
CA ALA A 110 -19.45 -13.84 4.25
C ALA A 110 -18.00 -13.44 4.52
N PRO A 111 -17.73 -12.53 5.47
CA PRO A 111 -16.36 -12.30 5.94
C PRO A 111 -15.70 -13.63 6.35
N PRO A 112 -14.39 -13.79 6.11
CA PRO A 112 -13.71 -15.05 6.39
C PRO A 112 -13.54 -15.28 7.89
N ASP A 113 -13.44 -16.54 8.29
CA ASP A 113 -12.87 -16.89 9.58
C ASP A 113 -11.40 -16.42 9.62
N LEU A 114 -11.08 -15.51 10.54
CA LEU A 114 -9.74 -14.95 10.70
C LEU A 114 -8.69 -16.00 11.08
N ALA A 115 -9.08 -17.18 11.58
CA ALA A 115 -8.16 -18.29 11.82
C ALA A 115 -7.45 -18.73 10.53
N ARG A 116 -8.11 -18.61 9.37
CA ARG A 116 -7.52 -18.91 8.05
C ARG A 116 -6.45 -17.90 7.62
N LEU A 117 -6.41 -16.72 8.24
CA LEU A 117 -5.45 -15.65 8.00
C LEU A 117 -4.38 -15.54 9.10
N ARG A 118 -4.37 -16.49 10.04
CA ARG A 118 -3.48 -16.47 11.21
C ARG A 118 -2.00 -16.35 10.81
N TYR A 119 -1.58 -17.03 9.74
CA TYR A 119 -0.21 -16.95 9.23
C TYR A 119 0.23 -15.51 8.92
N VAL A 120 -0.70 -14.66 8.47
CA VAL A 120 -0.41 -13.23 8.25
C VAL A 120 -0.16 -12.52 9.56
N PHE A 121 -0.99 -12.76 10.58
CA PHE A 121 -0.84 -12.13 11.88
C PHE A 121 0.42 -12.62 12.60
N ASP A 122 0.74 -13.91 12.48
CA ASP A 122 1.98 -14.49 13.00
C ASP A 122 3.20 -13.88 12.28
N ALA A 123 3.14 -13.65 10.95
CA ALA A 123 4.18 -12.94 10.19
C ALA A 123 4.36 -11.50 10.70
N VAL A 124 3.27 -10.74 10.89
CA VAL A 124 3.34 -9.39 11.47
C VAL A 124 4.04 -9.40 12.82
N ALA A 125 3.66 -10.32 13.73
CA ALA A 125 4.27 -10.42 15.05
C ALA A 125 5.75 -10.82 14.98
N THR A 126 6.12 -11.73 14.08
CA THR A 126 7.51 -12.17 13.87
C THR A 126 8.37 -11.03 13.31
N ILE A 127 7.90 -10.33 12.27
CA ILE A 127 8.57 -9.17 11.70
C ILE A 127 8.73 -8.07 12.76
N LYS A 128 7.68 -7.79 13.54
CA LYS A 128 7.71 -6.76 14.57
C LYS A 128 8.79 -7.03 15.62
N ARG A 129 8.93 -8.29 16.05
CA ARG A 129 10.01 -8.72 16.96
C ARG A 129 11.38 -8.56 16.32
N ALA A 130 11.55 -9.03 15.08
CA ALA A 130 12.82 -8.97 14.35
C ALA A 130 13.27 -7.53 14.03
N LEU A 131 12.34 -6.62 13.77
CA LEU A 131 12.64 -5.19 13.60
C LEU A 131 13.21 -4.56 14.90
N ALA A 132 12.88 -5.08 16.07
CA ALA A 132 13.36 -4.59 17.36
C ALA A 132 13.27 -3.06 17.52
N GLY A 133 12.26 -2.42 16.90
CA GLY A 133 12.06 -0.99 16.95
C GLY A 133 12.95 -0.18 15.99
N ARG A 134 13.69 -0.78 15.07
CA ARG A 134 14.51 -0.05 14.06
C ARG A 134 13.67 0.94 13.27
N VAL A 135 12.62 0.45 12.62
CA VAL A 135 11.67 1.22 11.81
C VAL A 135 10.24 0.75 12.08
N PRO A 136 9.19 1.55 11.73
CA PRO A 136 7.81 1.11 11.81
C PRO A 136 7.48 0.01 10.80
N LEU A 137 6.48 -0.82 11.15
CA LEU A 137 5.91 -1.85 10.28
C LEU A 137 4.56 -1.42 9.74
N ILE A 138 4.41 -1.45 8.42
CA ILE A 138 3.16 -1.17 7.71
C ILE A 138 2.43 -2.49 7.48
N GLY A 139 1.19 -2.61 7.98
CA GLY A 139 0.23 -3.61 7.54
C GLY A 139 -0.57 -3.11 6.34
N PHE A 140 -1.22 -4.00 5.58
CA PHE A 140 -2.00 -3.56 4.44
C PHE A 140 -3.11 -4.52 4.04
N ALA A 141 -4.02 -4.02 3.20
CA ALA A 141 -5.04 -4.80 2.51
C ALA A 141 -5.34 -4.18 1.14
N GLY A 142 -5.95 -4.96 0.24
CA GLY A 142 -6.62 -4.43 -0.93
C GLY A 142 -7.90 -3.68 -0.55
N SER A 143 -8.28 -2.65 -1.33
CA SER A 143 -9.57 -1.98 -1.15
C SER A 143 -10.72 -2.94 -1.44
N PRO A 144 -11.90 -2.71 -0.86
CA PRO A 144 -13.08 -3.53 -1.13
C PRO A 144 -13.41 -3.67 -2.61
N PHE A 145 -13.25 -2.59 -3.39
CA PHE A 145 -13.49 -2.61 -4.84
C PHE A 145 -12.37 -3.33 -5.60
N THR A 146 -11.10 -3.10 -5.27
CA THR A 146 -9.99 -3.82 -5.89
C THR A 146 -10.12 -5.33 -5.67
N LEU A 147 -10.51 -5.76 -4.47
CA LEU A 147 -10.79 -7.18 -4.22
C LEU A 147 -11.96 -7.69 -5.06
N ALA A 148 -13.06 -6.92 -5.15
CA ALA A 148 -14.22 -7.28 -5.96
C ALA A 148 -13.84 -7.48 -7.45
N CYS A 149 -12.92 -6.69 -7.99
CA CYS A 149 -12.41 -6.86 -9.34
C CYS A 149 -11.87 -8.27 -9.57
N TYR A 150 -10.94 -8.71 -8.73
CA TYR A 150 -10.36 -10.06 -8.82
C TYR A 150 -11.36 -11.18 -8.49
N MET A 151 -12.26 -10.95 -7.53
CA MET A 151 -13.27 -11.95 -7.13
C MET A 151 -14.28 -12.21 -8.24
N ILE A 152 -14.67 -11.20 -9.02
CA ILE A 152 -15.61 -11.32 -10.12
C ILE A 152 -14.94 -11.91 -11.38
N GLU A 153 -13.77 -11.36 -11.76
CA GLU A 153 -13.03 -11.78 -12.96
C GLU A 153 -12.28 -13.12 -12.76
N GLY A 154 -11.98 -13.48 -11.51
CA GLY A 154 -11.23 -14.68 -11.17
C GLY A 154 -9.73 -14.61 -11.45
N ARG A 155 -9.24 -13.49 -12.00
CA ARG A 155 -7.84 -13.25 -12.39
C ARG A 155 -7.56 -11.75 -12.55
N GLY A 156 -6.31 -11.38 -12.87
CA GLY A 156 -6.01 -10.05 -13.42
C GLY A 156 -6.75 -9.87 -14.77
N SER A 157 -6.93 -8.62 -15.17
CA SER A 157 -7.70 -8.30 -16.38
C SER A 157 -6.81 -7.71 -17.47
N ASP A 158 -7.09 -8.08 -18.71
CA ASP A 158 -6.50 -7.53 -19.93
C ASP A 158 -7.39 -6.45 -20.56
N ASP A 159 -8.64 -6.28 -20.07
CA ASP A 159 -9.65 -5.36 -20.58
C ASP A 159 -10.21 -4.41 -19.50
N ASP A 160 -9.38 -4.02 -18.54
CA ASP A 160 -9.73 -3.07 -17.48
C ASP A 160 -10.94 -3.50 -16.64
N PHE A 161 -11.06 -4.78 -16.33
CA PHE A 161 -12.14 -5.35 -15.52
C PHE A 161 -13.53 -5.04 -16.06
N ALA A 162 -13.76 -5.33 -17.34
CA ALA A 162 -15.00 -5.01 -18.04
C ALA A 162 -16.24 -5.68 -17.42
N VAL A 163 -16.15 -6.89 -16.88
CA VAL A 163 -17.28 -7.57 -16.22
C VAL A 163 -17.73 -6.83 -14.98
N VAL A 164 -16.78 -6.42 -14.14
CA VAL A 164 -17.05 -5.63 -12.91
C VAL A 164 -17.69 -4.29 -13.25
N ARG A 165 -17.14 -3.60 -14.26
CA ARG A 165 -17.67 -2.30 -14.70
C ARG A 165 -19.07 -2.40 -15.29
N ARG A 166 -19.37 -3.48 -16.01
CA ARG A 166 -20.74 -3.79 -16.46
C ARG A 166 -21.66 -4.10 -15.29
N MET A 167 -21.20 -4.86 -14.28
CA MET A 167 -21.97 -5.12 -13.07
C MET A 167 -22.28 -3.83 -12.31
N ALA A 168 -21.34 -2.90 -12.21
CA ALA A 168 -21.54 -1.58 -11.60
C ALA A 168 -22.71 -0.80 -12.24
N ALA A 169 -22.91 -0.97 -13.55
CA ALA A 169 -23.98 -0.30 -14.29
C ALA A 169 -25.30 -1.10 -14.30
N ALA A 170 -25.24 -2.41 -14.55
CA ALA A 170 -26.41 -3.25 -14.78
C ALA A 170 -26.99 -3.86 -13.50
N ARG A 171 -26.16 -4.18 -12.50
CA ARG A 171 -26.55 -4.78 -11.22
C ARG A 171 -25.78 -4.12 -10.06
N PRO A 172 -25.99 -2.79 -9.88
CA PRO A 172 -25.31 -2.05 -8.82
C PRO A 172 -25.65 -2.55 -7.41
N ASP A 173 -26.77 -3.22 -7.23
CA ASP A 173 -27.19 -3.91 -6.01
C ASP A 173 -26.24 -5.05 -5.64
N LEU A 174 -25.86 -5.90 -6.61
CA LEU A 174 -24.96 -7.02 -6.38
C LEU A 174 -23.53 -6.54 -6.08
N LEU A 175 -23.04 -5.57 -6.86
CA LEU A 175 -21.70 -5.02 -6.60
C LEU A 175 -21.66 -4.34 -5.22
N GLN A 176 -22.70 -3.62 -4.81
CA GLN A 176 -22.79 -3.01 -3.49
C GLN A 176 -22.70 -4.07 -2.39
N ARG A 177 -23.47 -5.14 -2.51
CA ARG A 177 -23.43 -6.26 -1.54
C ARG A 177 -22.03 -6.86 -1.43
N LEU A 178 -21.33 -7.06 -2.55
CA LEU A 178 -19.99 -7.61 -2.58
C LEU A 178 -18.98 -6.67 -1.90
N VAL A 179 -18.97 -5.39 -2.25
CA VAL A 179 -18.02 -4.43 -1.64
C VAL A 179 -18.32 -4.19 -0.16
N ASP A 180 -19.58 -4.30 0.29
CA ASP A 180 -19.93 -4.20 1.70
C ASP A 180 -19.43 -5.42 2.51
N VAL A 181 -19.49 -6.63 1.95
CA VAL A 181 -18.89 -7.82 2.56
C VAL A 181 -17.37 -7.65 2.64
N ASN A 182 -16.75 -7.21 1.53
CA ASN A 182 -15.30 -6.97 1.49
C ASN A 182 -14.88 -5.89 2.48
N ALA A 183 -15.66 -4.81 2.66
CA ALA A 183 -15.32 -3.75 3.61
C ALA A 183 -15.25 -4.28 5.05
N ARG A 184 -16.21 -5.10 5.47
CA ARG A 184 -16.17 -5.76 6.80
C ARG A 184 -14.96 -6.68 6.92
N ALA A 185 -14.74 -7.54 5.93
CA ALA A 185 -13.61 -8.48 5.93
C ALA A 185 -12.25 -7.78 5.98
N VAL A 186 -12.09 -6.68 5.23
CA VAL A 186 -10.85 -5.89 5.21
C VAL A 186 -10.65 -5.16 6.54
N ALA A 187 -11.69 -4.61 7.15
CA ALA A 187 -11.59 -3.99 8.48
C ALA A 187 -11.16 -5.00 9.54
N ASP A 188 -11.77 -6.18 9.57
CA ASP A 188 -11.42 -7.25 10.50
C ASP A 188 -9.99 -7.75 10.29
N TYR A 189 -9.56 -7.89 9.03
CA TYR A 189 -8.21 -8.29 8.66
C TYR A 189 -7.16 -7.27 9.07
N LEU A 190 -7.40 -5.97 8.84
CA LEU A 190 -6.49 -4.90 9.28
C LEU A 190 -6.45 -4.80 10.81
N ASN A 191 -7.57 -4.97 11.49
CA ASN A 191 -7.62 -5.05 12.95
C ASN A 191 -6.80 -6.23 13.49
N GLY A 192 -6.78 -7.37 12.78
CA GLY A 192 -5.90 -8.49 13.08
C GLY A 192 -4.42 -8.11 13.00
N GLN A 193 -4.01 -7.39 11.95
CA GLN A 193 -2.64 -6.90 11.77
C GLN A 193 -2.26 -5.86 12.83
N ILE A 194 -3.16 -4.93 13.18
CA ILE A 194 -2.97 -3.94 14.24
C ILE A 194 -2.73 -4.65 15.59
N ARG A 195 -3.58 -5.62 15.93
CA ARG A 195 -3.40 -6.42 17.16
C ARG A 195 -2.07 -7.19 17.19
N ALA A 196 -1.61 -7.64 16.03
CA ALA A 196 -0.33 -8.34 15.86
C ALA A 196 0.90 -7.41 15.91
N GLY A 197 0.71 -6.08 15.84
CA GLY A 197 1.78 -5.10 16.04
C GLY A 197 2.11 -4.20 14.87
N ALA A 198 1.26 -4.11 13.85
CA ALA A 198 1.44 -3.10 12.78
C ALA A 198 1.39 -1.68 13.37
N ASP A 199 2.33 -0.82 12.94
CA ASP A 199 2.45 0.56 13.41
C ASP A 199 1.65 1.56 12.55
N ALA A 200 1.38 1.20 11.31
CA ALA A 200 0.50 1.89 10.36
C ALA A 200 -0.20 0.85 9.49
N VAL A 201 -1.33 1.22 8.87
CA VAL A 201 -2.01 0.35 7.90
C VAL A 201 -2.32 1.10 6.61
N MET A 202 -2.30 0.37 5.48
CA MET A 202 -2.55 0.95 4.17
C MET A 202 -3.60 0.15 3.40
N VAL A 203 -4.53 0.85 2.73
CA VAL A 203 -5.53 0.28 1.83
C VAL A 203 -5.15 0.61 0.39
N PHE A 204 -4.93 -0.44 -0.42
CA PHE A 204 -4.55 -0.32 -1.83
C PHE A 204 -5.77 -0.44 -2.74
N ASP A 205 -6.16 0.68 -3.33
CA ASP A 205 -7.24 0.76 -4.32
C ASP A 205 -6.67 0.88 -5.74
N THR A 206 -6.05 -0.20 -6.21
CA THR A 206 -5.37 -0.23 -7.51
C THR A 206 -6.33 0.01 -8.68
N TRP A 207 -7.59 -0.38 -8.56
CA TRP A 207 -8.54 -0.38 -9.68
C TRP A 207 -9.68 0.64 -9.55
N GLY A 208 -9.78 1.38 -8.45
CA GLY A 208 -10.80 2.42 -8.26
C GLY A 208 -10.79 3.49 -9.35
N GLY A 209 -9.61 3.84 -9.87
CA GLY A 209 -9.46 4.82 -10.96
C GLY A 209 -10.08 4.41 -12.30
N LEU A 210 -10.52 3.16 -12.46
CA LEU A 210 -11.26 2.70 -13.65
C LEU A 210 -12.73 3.11 -13.65
N LEU A 211 -13.25 3.56 -12.51
CA LEU A 211 -14.67 3.88 -12.34
C LEU A 211 -15.01 5.30 -12.80
N SER A 212 -16.24 5.50 -13.23
CA SER A 212 -16.80 6.84 -13.37
C SER A 212 -16.94 7.51 -12.00
N SER A 213 -16.99 8.83 -11.92
CA SER A 213 -17.02 9.55 -10.63
C SER A 213 -18.14 9.11 -9.69
N GLY A 214 -19.34 8.87 -10.20
CA GLY A 214 -20.46 8.37 -9.39
C GLY A 214 -20.23 6.96 -8.85
N ALA A 215 -19.71 6.07 -9.71
CA ALA A 215 -19.39 4.70 -9.34
C ALA A 215 -18.19 4.64 -8.37
N TYR A 216 -17.17 5.48 -8.57
CA TYR A 216 -16.04 5.60 -7.66
C TYR A 216 -16.48 5.96 -6.24
N ARG A 217 -17.29 7.02 -6.09
CA ARG A 217 -17.81 7.43 -4.78
C ARG A 217 -18.58 6.31 -4.09
N ARG A 218 -19.40 5.58 -4.87
CA ARG A 218 -20.28 4.53 -4.33
C ARG A 218 -19.54 3.23 -4.03
N PHE A 219 -18.74 2.73 -4.97
CA PHE A 219 -18.21 1.36 -4.90
C PHE A 219 -16.74 1.27 -4.44
N SER A 220 -16.00 2.39 -4.45
CA SER A 220 -14.62 2.42 -3.97
C SER A 220 -14.46 3.32 -2.75
N LEU A 221 -14.76 4.62 -2.84
CA LEU A 221 -14.49 5.58 -1.77
C LEU A 221 -15.33 5.32 -0.51
N ALA A 222 -16.63 5.09 -0.65
CA ALA A 222 -17.50 4.83 0.50
C ALA A 222 -17.15 3.53 1.22
N PRO A 223 -16.89 2.39 0.53
CA PRO A 223 -16.39 1.18 1.18
C PRO A 223 -15.02 1.34 1.84
N MET A 224 -14.08 2.12 1.26
CA MET A 224 -12.80 2.43 1.93
C MET A 224 -13.02 3.22 3.21
N ARG A 225 -13.93 4.21 3.21
CA ARG A 225 -14.32 4.94 4.43
C ARG A 225 -14.88 3.98 5.49
N ALA A 226 -15.76 3.06 5.10
CA ALA A 226 -16.29 2.05 6.02
C ALA A 226 -15.21 1.15 6.63
N VAL A 227 -14.17 0.81 5.85
CA VAL A 227 -12.99 0.11 6.38
C VAL A 227 -12.30 0.95 7.45
N LEU A 228 -12.01 2.22 7.17
CA LEU A 228 -11.33 3.11 8.11
C LEU A 228 -12.13 3.32 9.40
N ASP A 229 -13.45 3.51 9.29
CA ASP A 229 -14.37 3.68 10.41
C ASP A 229 -14.46 2.41 11.29
N GLY A 230 -14.19 1.24 10.71
CA GLY A 230 -14.17 -0.05 11.41
C GLY A 230 -12.84 -0.39 12.10
N LEU A 231 -11.82 0.48 12.00
CA LEU A 231 -10.51 0.20 12.62
C LEU A 231 -10.51 0.49 14.11
N ALA A 232 -10.00 -0.48 14.88
CA ALA A 232 -9.82 -0.38 16.31
C ALA A 232 -8.42 0.19 16.66
N PRO A 233 -8.26 0.82 17.83
CA PRO A 233 -6.95 1.15 18.36
C PRO A 233 -6.07 -0.10 18.55
N ALA A 234 -4.74 0.10 18.59
CA ALA A 234 -3.79 -0.92 19.00
C ALA A 234 -4.04 -1.35 20.46
N PRO A 235 -3.52 -2.53 20.89
CA PRO A 235 -3.72 -3.03 22.26
C PRO A 235 -3.27 -2.06 23.37
N ASP A 236 -2.35 -1.16 23.07
CA ASP A 236 -1.87 -0.10 23.99
C ASP A 236 -2.77 1.17 23.98
N GLY A 237 -3.91 1.14 23.30
CA GLY A 237 -4.85 2.24 23.16
C GLY A 237 -4.46 3.30 22.10
N ARG A 238 -3.32 3.15 21.44
CA ARG A 238 -2.82 4.09 20.43
C ARG A 238 -3.59 3.95 19.12
N ARG A 239 -4.04 5.09 18.54
CA ARG A 239 -4.57 5.11 17.18
C ARG A 239 -3.44 4.85 16.17
N VAL A 240 -3.66 3.87 15.31
CA VAL A 240 -2.71 3.50 14.24
C VAL A 240 -2.96 4.39 13.04
N PRO A 241 -1.95 5.09 12.49
CA PRO A 241 -2.10 5.89 11.29
C PRO A 241 -2.51 5.07 10.08
N THR A 242 -3.34 5.68 9.22
CA THR A 242 -3.93 5.04 8.05
C THR A 242 -3.53 5.74 6.75
N ILE A 243 -3.30 4.96 5.71
CA ILE A 243 -2.97 5.43 4.38
C ILE A 243 -3.97 4.84 3.40
N VAL A 244 -4.53 5.64 2.51
CA VAL A 244 -5.32 5.17 1.36
C VAL A 244 -4.61 5.51 0.07
N PHE A 245 -4.68 4.64 -0.90
CA PHE A 245 -4.07 4.82 -2.21
C PHE A 245 -5.07 4.40 -3.30
N THR A 246 -5.42 5.31 -4.21
CA THR A 246 -6.17 5.01 -5.43
C THR A 246 -5.31 5.35 -6.64
N LYS A 247 -4.98 4.35 -7.46
CA LYS A 247 -4.31 4.57 -8.74
C LYS A 247 -5.28 5.29 -9.68
N GLY A 248 -4.85 6.41 -10.28
CA GLY A 248 -5.73 7.28 -11.07
C GLY A 248 -6.68 8.15 -10.24
N GLY A 249 -6.49 8.20 -8.90
CA GLY A 249 -7.37 8.93 -7.97
C GLY A 249 -7.22 10.45 -7.96
N GLY A 250 -6.30 11.02 -8.73
CA GLY A 250 -5.98 12.46 -8.72
C GLY A 250 -7.18 13.38 -9.01
N VAL A 251 -8.17 12.89 -9.76
CA VAL A 251 -9.42 13.65 -10.06
C VAL A 251 -10.35 13.77 -8.86
N TRP A 252 -10.24 12.88 -7.85
CA TRP A 252 -11.05 12.86 -6.63
C TRP A 252 -10.22 13.15 -5.37
N LEU A 253 -9.06 13.79 -5.53
CA LEU A 253 -8.08 13.95 -4.45
C LEU A 253 -8.67 14.56 -3.18
N GLU A 254 -9.52 15.60 -3.30
CA GLU A 254 -10.16 16.26 -2.16
C GLU A 254 -11.15 15.33 -1.43
N GLU A 255 -11.84 14.49 -2.19
CA GLU A 255 -12.79 13.52 -1.63
C GLU A 255 -12.05 12.37 -0.92
N ILE A 256 -10.93 11.90 -1.52
CA ILE A 256 -10.05 10.91 -0.91
C ILE A 256 -9.43 11.47 0.38
N ALA A 257 -8.93 12.70 0.34
CA ALA A 257 -8.39 13.39 1.52
C ALA A 257 -9.43 13.60 2.64
N GLY A 258 -10.72 13.61 2.29
CA GLY A 258 -11.84 13.71 3.22
C GLY A 258 -12.38 12.36 3.71
N CYS A 259 -11.77 11.22 3.36
CA CYS A 259 -12.30 9.90 3.73
C CYS A 259 -11.96 9.45 5.16
N GLY A 260 -11.15 10.21 5.91
CA GLY A 260 -10.75 9.88 7.28
C GLY A 260 -9.35 9.29 7.43
N ALA A 261 -8.61 9.11 6.33
CA ALA A 261 -7.22 8.65 6.37
C ALA A 261 -6.25 9.76 6.83
N ASP A 262 -5.12 9.38 7.44
CA ASP A 262 -4.05 10.29 7.82
C ASP A 262 -3.19 10.72 6.63
N ALA A 263 -3.08 9.84 5.62
CA ALA A 263 -2.30 10.08 4.42
C ALA A 263 -2.98 9.55 3.16
N VAL A 264 -2.73 10.24 2.04
CA VAL A 264 -3.14 9.81 0.70
C VAL A 264 -1.91 9.47 -0.12
N GLY A 265 -1.87 8.22 -0.62
CA GLY A 265 -0.91 7.79 -1.62
C GLY A 265 -1.29 8.30 -2.99
N LEU A 266 -0.31 8.84 -3.71
CA LEU A 266 -0.43 9.40 -5.04
C LEU A 266 0.26 8.50 -6.06
N ASP A 267 -0.34 8.28 -7.21
CA ASP A 267 0.38 7.73 -8.35
C ASP A 267 1.15 8.83 -9.13
N TRP A 268 1.91 8.42 -10.12
CA TRP A 268 2.77 9.33 -10.88
C TRP A 268 2.02 10.25 -11.86
N THR A 269 0.70 10.09 -12.02
CA THR A 269 -0.09 10.88 -12.98
C THR A 269 -0.50 12.25 -12.45
N ILE A 270 -0.33 12.48 -11.14
CA ILE A 270 -0.61 13.76 -10.51
C ILE A 270 0.69 14.50 -10.13
N ASP A 271 0.73 15.80 -10.40
CA ASP A 271 1.79 16.68 -9.89
C ASP A 271 1.69 16.81 -8.37
N ILE A 272 2.78 16.42 -7.66
CA ILE A 272 2.78 16.41 -6.18
C ILE A 272 2.69 17.83 -5.59
N ALA A 273 3.22 18.85 -6.27
CA ALA A 273 3.08 20.25 -5.82
C ALA A 273 1.62 20.71 -5.93
N ALA A 274 0.93 20.32 -7.00
CA ALA A 274 -0.51 20.59 -7.15
C ALA A 274 -1.32 19.84 -6.07
N ALA A 275 -1.03 18.56 -5.83
CA ALA A 275 -1.66 17.79 -4.76
C ALA A 275 -1.44 18.43 -3.39
N ARG A 276 -0.21 18.92 -3.12
CA ARG A 276 0.15 19.61 -1.89
C ARG A 276 -0.68 20.87 -1.68
N ARG A 277 -0.86 21.70 -2.72
CA ARG A 277 -1.70 22.91 -2.64
C ARG A 277 -3.18 22.58 -2.41
N ARG A 278 -3.68 21.46 -2.97
CA ARG A 278 -5.09 21.07 -2.87
C ARG A 278 -5.46 20.49 -1.51
N VAL A 279 -4.60 19.65 -0.93
CA VAL A 279 -4.96 18.86 0.26
C VAL A 279 -3.86 18.72 1.32
N GLY A 280 -2.66 19.26 1.09
CA GLY A 280 -1.51 19.06 1.99
C GLY A 280 -1.64 19.71 3.38
N ASP A 281 -2.61 20.59 3.58
CA ASP A 281 -3.00 21.17 4.88
C ASP A 281 -3.94 20.24 5.68
N ARG A 282 -4.55 19.25 5.05
CA ARG A 282 -5.52 18.30 5.65
C ARG A 282 -4.91 16.95 5.94
N VAL A 283 -4.17 16.37 5.00
CA VAL A 283 -3.60 15.02 5.07
C VAL A 283 -2.13 15.01 4.68
N ALA A 284 -1.38 14.00 5.12
CA ALA A 284 -0.06 13.74 4.58
C ALA A 284 -0.18 13.19 3.14
N LEU A 285 0.86 13.41 2.33
CA LEU A 285 0.95 12.89 0.97
C LEU A 285 2.08 11.89 0.87
N GLN A 286 1.80 10.76 0.23
CA GLN A 286 2.80 9.71 -0.02
C GLN A 286 2.97 9.50 -1.51
N GLY A 287 4.19 9.54 -1.99
CA GLY A 287 4.51 9.28 -3.40
C GLY A 287 5.57 10.25 -3.91
N ASN A 288 5.71 10.36 -5.24
CA ASN A 288 4.91 9.66 -6.27
C ASN A 288 5.73 9.44 -7.57
N LEU A 289 7.01 9.02 -7.41
CA LEU A 289 7.88 8.80 -8.56
C LEU A 289 7.33 7.68 -9.46
N ASP A 290 7.38 7.85 -10.79
CA ASP A 290 7.07 6.77 -11.73
C ASP A 290 8.01 5.58 -11.49
N PRO A 291 7.50 4.37 -11.22
CA PRO A 291 8.34 3.19 -11.01
C PRO A 291 9.29 2.85 -12.16
N LEU A 292 8.93 3.24 -13.39
CA LEU A 292 9.77 2.97 -14.57
C LEU A 292 11.04 3.81 -14.59
N VAL A 293 11.10 4.93 -13.89
CA VAL A 293 12.32 5.72 -13.70
C VAL A 293 13.44 4.85 -13.07
N LEU A 294 13.08 3.94 -12.16
CA LEU A 294 14.04 3.01 -11.55
C LEU A 294 14.67 2.01 -12.53
N THR A 295 14.19 1.92 -13.75
CA THR A 295 14.77 1.06 -14.79
C THR A 295 15.77 1.77 -15.70
N THR A 296 16.05 3.05 -15.43
CA THR A 296 17.03 3.87 -16.14
C THR A 296 18.40 3.79 -15.45
N ASP A 297 19.19 4.83 -15.53
CA ASP A 297 20.49 4.95 -14.87
C ASP A 297 20.40 5.70 -13.52
N PRO A 298 21.38 5.54 -12.61
CA PRO A 298 21.34 6.18 -11.29
C PRO A 298 21.27 7.70 -11.31
N GLN A 299 21.84 8.36 -12.34
CA GLN A 299 21.83 9.83 -12.45
C GLN A 299 20.42 10.33 -12.80
N THR A 300 19.73 9.65 -13.71
CA THR A 300 18.34 9.93 -14.05
C THR A 300 17.44 9.69 -12.85
N VAL A 301 17.63 8.58 -12.12
CA VAL A 301 16.87 8.30 -10.88
C VAL A 301 17.07 9.41 -9.85
N ALA A 302 18.31 9.84 -9.62
CA ALA A 302 18.61 10.91 -8.67
C ALA A 302 17.94 12.23 -9.08
N ARG A 303 18.02 12.62 -10.35
CA ARG A 303 17.39 13.85 -10.87
C ARG A 303 15.86 13.84 -10.68
N GLU A 304 15.19 12.74 -11.04
CA GLU A 304 13.74 12.62 -10.94
C GLU A 304 13.27 12.53 -9.47
N ALA A 305 14.02 11.82 -8.60
CA ALA A 305 13.75 11.79 -7.17
C ALA A 305 13.89 13.18 -6.52
N GLU A 306 14.95 13.92 -6.88
CA GLU A 306 15.16 15.31 -6.45
C GLU A 306 13.99 16.20 -6.88
N ALA A 307 13.51 16.07 -8.13
CA ALA A 307 12.38 16.85 -8.64
C ALA A 307 11.11 16.63 -7.79
N VAL A 308 10.78 15.38 -7.45
CA VAL A 308 9.64 15.06 -6.58
C VAL A 308 9.81 15.65 -5.18
N VAL A 309 11.00 15.51 -4.56
CA VAL A 309 11.25 16.05 -3.21
C VAL A 309 11.14 17.57 -3.19
N ARG A 310 11.72 18.27 -4.17
CA ARG A 310 11.64 19.73 -4.27
C ARG A 310 10.22 20.21 -4.54
N ALA A 311 9.47 19.51 -5.41
CA ALA A 311 8.08 19.82 -5.70
C ALA A 311 7.17 19.62 -4.47
N ALA A 312 7.40 18.59 -3.65
CA ALA A 312 6.71 18.38 -2.39
C ALA A 312 7.03 19.48 -1.35
N GLY A 313 8.22 20.07 -1.40
CA GLY A 313 8.65 21.16 -0.55
C GLY A 313 9.03 20.76 0.88
N PRO A 314 9.47 21.76 1.71
CA PRO A 314 10.02 21.52 3.05
C PRO A 314 8.97 21.25 4.12
N ALA A 315 7.70 21.61 3.89
CA ALA A 315 6.65 21.50 4.90
C ALA A 315 6.39 20.05 5.32
N PRO A 316 5.98 19.78 6.59
CA PRO A 316 5.70 18.45 7.09
C PRO A 316 4.63 17.68 6.28
N GLY A 317 4.60 16.36 6.42
CA GLY A 317 3.56 15.51 5.83
C GLY A 317 3.87 15.02 4.42
N HIS A 318 5.15 14.81 4.07
CA HIS A 318 5.55 14.08 2.87
C HIS A 318 6.26 12.78 3.26
N VAL A 319 5.80 11.67 2.69
CA VAL A 319 6.46 10.38 2.67
C VAL A 319 6.84 10.08 1.22
N PHE A 320 8.11 9.90 0.93
CA PHE A 320 8.51 9.53 -0.43
C PHE A 320 8.18 8.05 -0.70
N ASN A 321 7.59 7.81 -1.84
CA ASN A 321 7.35 6.48 -2.40
C ASN A 321 7.32 6.57 -3.93
N LEU A 322 7.25 5.43 -4.58
CA LEU A 322 6.87 5.36 -5.98
C LEU A 322 5.34 5.54 -6.12
N GLY A 323 4.90 5.93 -7.30
CA GLY A 323 3.47 6.00 -7.62
C GLY A 323 2.80 4.63 -7.78
N HIS A 324 3.57 3.53 -7.78
CA HIS A 324 3.13 2.13 -7.72
C HIS A 324 4.33 1.25 -7.33
N GLY A 325 4.17 -0.09 -7.36
CA GLY A 325 5.21 -1.03 -6.95
C GLY A 325 6.45 -1.04 -7.85
N ILE A 326 7.61 -1.30 -7.24
CA ILE A 326 8.87 -1.56 -7.96
C ILE A 326 8.65 -2.66 -9.00
N VAL A 327 9.19 -2.45 -10.21
CA VAL A 327 9.12 -3.45 -11.27
C VAL A 327 10.30 -4.45 -11.17
N PRO A 328 10.11 -5.73 -11.57
CA PRO A 328 11.11 -6.78 -11.33
C PRO A 328 12.47 -6.56 -12.01
N ARG A 329 12.53 -5.74 -13.06
CA ARG A 329 13.77 -5.44 -13.81
C ARG A 329 14.56 -4.25 -13.25
N THR A 330 14.15 -3.68 -12.13
CA THR A 330 14.83 -2.56 -11.48
C THR A 330 16.21 -3.00 -10.98
N PRO A 331 17.31 -2.32 -11.37
CA PRO A 331 18.62 -2.53 -10.76
C PRO A 331 18.62 -2.10 -9.29
N PRO A 332 19.11 -2.94 -8.34
CA PRO A 332 19.15 -2.56 -6.92
C PRO A 332 19.94 -1.28 -6.64
N GLU A 333 20.98 -0.98 -7.41
CA GLU A 333 21.77 0.25 -7.32
C GLU A 333 20.95 1.50 -7.58
N ASN A 334 19.91 1.42 -8.41
CA ASN A 334 19.00 2.54 -8.67
C ASN A 334 18.12 2.83 -7.45
N VAL A 335 17.74 1.81 -6.69
CA VAL A 335 17.04 1.99 -5.41
C VAL A 335 17.95 2.65 -4.38
N ALA A 336 19.23 2.27 -4.31
CA ALA A 336 20.20 2.92 -3.43
C ALA A 336 20.34 4.41 -3.77
N ALA A 337 20.53 4.74 -5.05
CA ALA A 337 20.65 6.13 -5.53
C ALA A 337 19.39 6.96 -5.21
N LEU A 338 18.19 6.36 -5.35
CA LEU A 338 16.92 7.00 -4.98
C LEU A 338 16.89 7.34 -3.49
N VAL A 339 17.13 6.37 -2.60
CA VAL A 339 17.01 6.55 -1.14
C VAL A 339 18.02 7.59 -0.65
N GLU A 340 19.27 7.51 -1.11
CA GLU A 340 20.31 8.50 -0.79
C GLU A 340 19.89 9.91 -1.23
N THR A 341 19.41 10.06 -2.46
CA THR A 341 18.98 11.35 -3.01
C THR A 341 17.82 11.94 -2.21
N VAL A 342 16.79 11.14 -1.92
CA VAL A 342 15.63 11.60 -1.14
C VAL A 342 16.07 12.13 0.22
N HIS A 343 16.89 11.39 0.94
CA HIS A 343 17.37 11.80 2.27
C HIS A 343 18.23 13.07 2.20
N ARG A 344 19.19 13.13 1.26
CA ARG A 344 20.09 14.28 1.09
C ARG A 344 19.30 15.53 0.72
N VAL A 345 18.56 15.49 -0.39
CA VAL A 345 17.85 16.67 -0.93
C VAL A 345 16.79 17.17 0.05
N SER A 346 16.11 16.29 0.75
CA SER A 346 15.09 16.72 1.72
C SER A 346 15.69 17.40 2.95
N ARG A 347 16.90 17.01 3.41
CA ARG A 347 17.64 17.75 4.45
C ARG A 347 18.05 19.14 3.96
N GLU A 348 18.62 19.24 2.77
CA GLU A 348 19.01 20.49 2.14
C GLU A 348 17.80 21.44 1.99
N THR A 349 16.69 20.95 1.50
CA THR A 349 15.45 21.72 1.29
C THR A 349 14.90 22.26 2.61
N ARG A 350 14.95 21.49 3.69
CA ARG A 350 14.50 21.92 5.02
C ARG A 350 15.47 22.92 5.66
N ALA A 351 16.77 22.68 5.50
CA ALA A 351 17.79 23.63 6.01
C ALA A 351 17.67 25.00 5.35
N ALA A 352 17.43 25.04 4.03
CA ALA A 352 17.22 26.29 3.30
C ALA A 352 15.94 27.05 3.69
N ALA A 353 14.93 26.35 4.19
CA ALA A 353 13.66 26.94 4.63
C ALA A 353 13.64 27.32 6.13
N ALA A 354 14.66 26.93 6.90
CA ALA A 354 14.76 27.28 8.31
C ALA A 354 15.03 28.78 8.46
N PRO A 355 14.37 29.48 9.42
CA PRO A 355 14.71 30.87 9.72
C PRO A 355 16.17 30.98 10.17
N PRO A 356 16.88 32.10 9.84
CA PRO A 356 18.23 32.29 10.30
C PRO A 356 18.29 32.21 11.84
N PRO A 357 19.39 31.71 12.42
CA PRO A 357 19.54 31.65 13.86
C PRO A 357 19.33 33.07 14.43
N ARG A 358 18.48 33.15 15.45
CA ARG A 358 18.32 34.44 16.17
C ARG A 358 19.68 34.81 16.78
N ALA A 359 20.20 35.94 16.37
CA ALA A 359 21.43 36.50 16.90
C ALA A 359 21.31 36.81 18.41
#